data_3ab441cd67249bfd16dc516a025110a8
#
_entry.id   3ab441cd67249bfd16dc516a025110a8
#
_cell.length_a   1.000
_cell.length_b   1.000
_cell.length_c   1.000
_cell.angle_alpha   90.00
_cell.angle_beta   90.00
_cell.angle_gamma   90.00
#
_symmetry.space_group_name_H-M   'P 1'
#
loop_
_entity.id
_entity.type
_entity.pdbx_description
1 polymer ?
#
loop_
_entity_poly.entity_id
_entity_poly.type
_entity_poly.pdbx_seq_one_letter_code
_entity_poly.pdbx_strand_id
1 'polypeptide(L)'
;MRWKAFPIRESAWEGEPVMPWRLEGTYFENCPCDMVCPCTTSGITMPVDTERCRVVLVYHIDSGEIDGVVVRGLTVAVLADTPRVMADGDWRVGMFMDAAASEEQADKLGAVFSGQLGRLPEALSGLIGENLGAEVAPIA
;
A
#
# COMPACT_ATOMS: atom_id res chain seq x y z
N MET A 1 -2.18 -13.96 -4.09
CA MET A 1 -3.18 -13.21 -4.90
C MET A 1 -2.44 -12.27 -5.82
N ARG A 2 -2.78 -12.28 -7.10
CA ARG A 2 -2.12 -11.42 -8.10
C ARG A 2 -2.91 -10.13 -8.27
N TRP A 3 -2.25 -8.99 -8.12
CA TRP A 3 -2.85 -7.68 -8.33
C TRP A 3 -2.32 -7.04 -9.62
N LYS A 4 -3.17 -6.30 -10.31
CA LYS A 4 -2.79 -5.46 -11.44
C LYS A 4 -3.26 -4.04 -11.16
N ALA A 5 -2.34 -3.09 -11.23
CA ALA A 5 -2.75 -1.72 -11.40
C ALA A 5 -3.46 -1.61 -12.76
N PHE A 6 -4.68 -1.12 -12.78
CA PHE A 6 -5.48 -1.04 -14.00
C PHE A 6 -4.68 -0.37 -15.12
N PRO A 7 -4.66 -0.98 -16.34
CA PRO A 7 -4.06 -0.32 -17.48
C PRO A 7 -4.80 1.00 -17.70
N ILE A 8 -4.04 2.07 -17.87
CA ILE A 8 -4.57 3.33 -18.39
C ILE A 8 -5.15 2.99 -19.76
N ARG A 9 -6.48 3.02 -19.90
CA ARG A 9 -7.06 3.03 -21.23
C ARG A 9 -6.56 4.31 -21.91
N GLU A 10 -5.87 4.13 -23.02
CA GLU A 10 -5.62 5.20 -24.00
C GLU A 10 -6.93 5.64 -24.68
N SER A 11 -7.95 5.93 -23.92
CA SER A 11 -9.13 6.63 -24.41
C SER A 11 -9.15 7.98 -23.71
N ALA A 12 -8.60 8.94 -24.40
CA ALA A 12 -8.61 10.34 -24.07
C ALA A 12 -9.97 10.80 -23.55
N TRP A 13 -10.08 10.96 -22.25
CA TRP A 13 -10.86 12.03 -21.69
C TRP A 13 -9.86 13.18 -21.49
N GLU A 14 -9.96 14.21 -22.33
CA GLU A 14 -9.21 15.44 -22.19
C GLU A 14 -9.47 16.00 -20.78
N GLY A 15 -8.45 15.92 -19.89
CA GLY A 15 -8.50 16.48 -18.54
C GLY A 15 -8.20 15.53 -17.38
N GLU A 16 -8.09 14.21 -17.58
CA GLU A 16 -7.61 13.34 -16.48
C GLU A 16 -6.08 13.42 -16.36
N PRO A 17 -5.55 13.64 -15.12
CA PRO A 17 -4.10 13.62 -14.93
C PRO A 17 -3.55 12.23 -15.28
N VAL A 18 -2.56 12.19 -16.16
CA VAL A 18 -1.81 10.97 -16.47
C VAL A 18 -1.16 10.51 -15.17
N MET A 19 -1.48 9.28 -14.73
CA MET A 19 -0.85 8.73 -13.53
C MET A 19 0.64 8.54 -13.79
N PRO A 20 1.52 9.10 -12.94
CA PRO A 20 2.96 9.04 -13.16
C PRO A 20 3.55 7.65 -12.87
N TRP A 21 2.72 6.66 -12.52
CA TRP A 21 3.19 5.33 -12.13
C TRP A 21 2.28 4.21 -12.60
N ARG A 22 2.90 3.07 -12.82
CA ARG A 22 2.24 1.79 -13.08
C ARG A 22 3.02 0.69 -12.38
N LEU A 23 2.32 -0.10 -11.55
CA LEU A 23 2.89 -1.26 -10.87
C LEU A 23 2.03 -2.49 -11.14
N GLU A 24 2.66 -3.63 -11.34
CA GLU A 24 2.03 -4.94 -11.46
C GLU A 24 2.82 -5.96 -10.64
N GLY A 25 2.11 -6.81 -9.90
CA GLY A 25 2.80 -7.79 -9.07
C GLY A 25 1.85 -8.69 -8.29
N THR A 26 2.39 -9.23 -7.21
CA THR A 26 1.67 -10.07 -6.27
C THR A 26 1.66 -9.41 -4.89
N TYR A 27 0.61 -9.67 -4.11
CA TYR A 27 0.59 -9.26 -2.73
C TYR A 27 -0.02 -10.33 -1.84
N PHE A 28 0.33 -10.30 -0.59
CA PHE A 28 -0.41 -10.98 0.46
C PHE A 28 -0.59 -10.06 1.66
N GLU A 29 -1.57 -10.37 2.48
CA GLU A 29 -1.80 -9.71 3.75
C GLU A 29 -1.97 -10.74 4.86
N ASN A 30 -1.60 -10.36 6.07
CA ASN A 30 -1.82 -11.12 7.27
C ASN A 30 -2.36 -10.21 8.36
N CYS A 31 -3.44 -10.62 9.00
CA CYS A 31 -4.07 -9.91 10.11
C CYS A 31 -4.39 -10.87 11.27
N PRO A 32 -4.67 -10.36 12.49
CA PRO A 32 -4.83 -11.18 13.68
C PRO A 32 -6.22 -11.81 13.84
N CYS A 33 -7.14 -11.65 12.89
CA CYS A 33 -8.49 -12.21 12.98
C CYS A 33 -8.50 -13.72 12.80
N ASP A 34 -9.38 -14.42 13.55
CA ASP A 34 -9.37 -15.90 13.64
C ASP A 34 -9.89 -16.60 12.39
N MET A 35 -10.83 -16.02 11.67
CA MET A 35 -11.46 -16.61 10.48
C MET A 35 -11.63 -15.60 9.34
N VAL A 36 -12.87 -15.29 8.99
CA VAL A 36 -13.15 -14.27 7.98
C VAL A 36 -12.98 -12.89 8.60
N CYS A 37 -12.07 -12.10 8.05
CA CYS A 37 -11.77 -10.78 8.59
C CYS A 37 -13.01 -9.85 8.52
N PRO A 38 -13.50 -9.34 9.66
CA PRO A 38 -14.66 -8.44 9.68
C PRO A 38 -14.43 -7.16 8.87
N CYS A 39 -13.17 -6.67 8.80
CA CYS A 39 -12.82 -5.49 8.01
C CYS A 39 -13.06 -5.73 6.52
N THR A 40 -12.65 -6.89 6.00
CA THR A 40 -12.80 -7.24 4.59
C THR A 40 -14.27 -7.36 4.18
N THR A 41 -15.11 -7.95 5.03
CA THR A 41 -16.52 -8.19 4.71
C THR A 41 -17.41 -6.97 4.90
N SER A 42 -16.99 -6.00 5.70
CA SER A 42 -17.78 -4.81 6.05
C SER A 42 -17.29 -3.51 5.42
N GLY A 43 -16.21 -3.55 4.61
CA GLY A 43 -15.58 -2.31 4.16
C GLY A 43 -14.99 -1.51 5.33
N ILE A 44 -14.31 -2.19 6.24
CA ILE A 44 -13.60 -1.64 7.41
C ILE A 44 -14.47 -1.04 8.53
N THR A 45 -15.78 -1.21 8.48
CA THR A 45 -16.72 -0.59 9.44
C THR A 45 -17.07 -1.47 10.64
N MET A 46 -16.82 -2.78 10.57
CA MET A 46 -17.05 -3.68 11.71
C MET A 46 -15.80 -3.81 12.59
N PRO A 47 -15.98 -4.04 13.90
CA PRO A 47 -14.87 -4.25 14.82
C PRO A 47 -14.13 -5.56 14.52
N VAL A 48 -12.79 -5.50 14.60
CA VAL A 48 -11.94 -6.70 14.52
C VAL A 48 -12.08 -7.58 15.78
N ASP A 49 -11.65 -8.84 15.69
CA ASP A 49 -11.74 -9.81 16.80
C ASP A 49 -10.86 -9.45 17.99
N THR A 50 -9.80 -8.71 17.76
CA THR A 50 -8.83 -8.25 18.75
C THR A 50 -9.07 -6.80 19.18
N GLU A 51 -8.32 -6.30 20.16
CA GLU A 51 -8.44 -4.90 20.62
C GLU A 51 -7.99 -3.89 19.56
N ARG A 52 -7.04 -4.27 18.72
CA ARG A 52 -6.51 -3.47 17.61
C ARG A 52 -6.26 -4.36 16.40
N CYS A 53 -6.41 -3.81 15.21
CA CYS A 53 -6.02 -4.51 14.01
C CYS A 53 -4.55 -4.20 13.68
N ARG A 54 -3.72 -5.24 13.62
CA ARG A 54 -2.32 -5.15 13.20
C ARG A 54 -2.16 -5.96 11.94
N VAL A 55 -2.14 -5.28 10.82
CA VAL A 55 -2.05 -5.90 9.49
C VAL A 55 -0.70 -5.62 8.85
N VAL A 56 -0.18 -6.64 8.18
CA VAL A 56 0.99 -6.54 7.32
C VAL A 56 0.54 -6.80 5.90
N LEU A 57 0.85 -5.88 5.01
CA LEU A 57 0.59 -5.95 3.58
C LEU A 57 1.93 -6.00 2.85
N VAL A 58 2.20 -7.06 2.12
CA VAL A 58 3.46 -7.24 1.39
C VAL A 58 3.18 -7.24 -0.10
N TYR A 59 3.84 -6.35 -0.82
CA TYR A 59 3.71 -6.15 -2.26
C TYR A 59 5.04 -6.49 -2.94
N HIS A 60 5.05 -7.54 -3.76
CA HIS A 60 6.17 -7.83 -4.65
C HIS A 60 5.85 -7.31 -6.05
N ILE A 61 6.76 -6.50 -6.61
CA ILE A 61 6.58 -5.82 -7.89
C ILE A 61 7.24 -6.64 -8.99
N ASP A 62 6.44 -7.35 -9.79
CA ASP A 62 6.92 -8.13 -10.94
C ASP A 62 7.37 -7.20 -12.08
N SER A 63 6.64 -6.10 -12.28
CA SER A 63 6.99 -5.06 -13.26
C SER A 63 6.41 -3.72 -12.83
N GLY A 64 7.11 -2.64 -13.15
CA GLY A 64 6.59 -1.31 -12.85
C GLY A 64 7.58 -0.19 -13.08
N GLU A 65 7.00 1.00 -13.21
CA GLU A 65 7.70 2.26 -13.42
C GLU A 65 6.98 3.38 -12.67
N ILE A 66 7.75 4.28 -12.09
CA ILE A 66 7.26 5.48 -11.38
C ILE A 66 8.06 6.66 -11.88
N ASP A 67 7.43 7.62 -12.58
CA ASP A 67 8.08 8.78 -13.22
C ASP A 67 9.33 8.38 -14.03
N GLY A 68 9.27 7.31 -14.81
CA GLY A 68 10.38 6.82 -15.61
C GLY A 68 11.41 5.96 -14.86
N VAL A 69 11.25 5.78 -13.53
CA VAL A 69 12.12 4.93 -12.72
C VAL A 69 11.58 3.53 -12.63
N VAL A 70 12.31 2.55 -13.16
CA VAL A 70 11.93 1.13 -13.12
C VAL A 70 12.12 0.57 -11.71
N VAL A 71 11.08 -0.08 -11.17
CA VAL A 71 11.06 -0.63 -9.80
C VAL A 71 10.78 -2.14 -9.78
N ARG A 72 11.10 -2.82 -10.87
CA ARG A 72 10.91 -4.27 -11.02
C ARG A 72 11.73 -5.08 -10.02
N GLY A 73 11.13 -6.14 -9.49
CA GLY A 73 11.78 -7.10 -8.60
C GLY A 73 11.95 -6.63 -7.17
N LEU A 74 11.37 -5.49 -6.82
CA LEU A 74 11.43 -4.93 -5.46
C LEU A 74 10.20 -5.30 -4.66
N THR A 75 10.36 -5.33 -3.34
CA THR A 75 9.28 -5.63 -2.40
C THR A 75 9.08 -4.47 -1.43
N VAL A 76 7.82 -4.15 -1.14
CA VAL A 76 7.42 -3.17 -0.12
C VAL A 76 6.50 -3.86 0.88
N ALA A 77 6.79 -3.70 2.16
CA ALA A 77 5.91 -4.14 3.24
C ALA A 77 5.33 -2.92 3.95
N VAL A 78 4.01 -2.87 4.06
CA VAL A 78 3.27 -1.82 4.77
C VAL A 78 2.69 -2.44 6.04
N LEU A 79 2.95 -1.84 7.18
CA LEU A 79 2.44 -2.24 8.47
C LEU A 79 1.44 -1.19 8.94
N ALA A 80 0.25 -1.62 9.31
CA ALA A 80 -0.76 -0.74 9.89
C ALA A 80 -1.23 -1.30 11.24
N ASP A 81 -1.21 -0.44 12.25
CA ASP A 81 -1.79 -0.67 13.58
C ASP A 81 -2.97 0.30 13.72
N THR A 82 -4.19 -0.24 13.74
CA THR A 82 -5.42 0.55 13.70
C THR A 82 -6.27 0.32 14.94
N PRO A 83 -7.23 1.22 15.25
CA PRO A 83 -8.26 0.94 16.23
C PRO A 83 -9.08 -0.30 15.90
N ARG A 84 -9.86 -0.78 16.87
CA ARG A 84 -10.72 -1.95 16.71
C ARG A 84 -11.71 -1.82 15.55
N VAL A 85 -12.20 -0.62 15.28
CA VAL A 85 -12.94 -0.27 14.05
C VAL A 85 -12.01 0.55 13.18
N MET A 86 -11.56 -0.01 12.08
CA MET A 86 -10.57 0.64 11.21
C MET A 86 -11.08 1.97 10.63
N ALA A 87 -12.39 2.06 10.36
CA ALA A 87 -13.03 3.28 9.83
C ALA A 87 -12.96 4.47 10.81
N ASP A 88 -12.68 4.25 12.10
CA ASP A 88 -12.53 5.34 13.08
C ASP A 88 -11.25 6.18 12.83
N GLY A 89 -10.36 5.72 11.96
CA GLY A 89 -9.12 6.43 11.65
C GLY A 89 -8.04 6.22 12.72
N ASP A 90 -7.19 7.22 12.91
CA ASP A 90 -6.06 7.18 13.86
C ASP A 90 -5.12 5.97 13.66
N TRP A 91 -4.86 5.64 12.40
CA TRP A 91 -3.95 4.57 12.02
C TRP A 91 -2.51 4.97 12.25
N ARG A 92 -1.71 4.04 12.75
CA ARG A 92 -0.25 4.14 12.79
C ARG A 92 0.30 3.29 11.65
N VAL A 93 1.00 3.90 10.70
CA VAL A 93 1.47 3.22 9.47
C VAL A 93 2.96 3.40 9.32
N GLY A 94 3.66 2.30 9.10
CA GLY A 94 5.07 2.26 8.74
C GLY A 94 5.32 1.40 7.52
N MET A 95 6.46 1.56 6.88
CA MET A 95 6.85 0.81 5.69
C MET A 95 8.25 0.25 5.81
N PHE A 96 8.47 -0.91 5.20
CA PHE A 96 9.81 -1.44 4.91
C PHE A 96 10.02 -1.46 3.41
N MET A 97 11.12 -0.87 2.96
CA MET A 97 11.58 -0.89 1.58
C MET A 97 12.66 -1.94 1.40
N ASP A 98 12.59 -2.66 0.29
CA ASP A 98 13.60 -3.66 -0.07
C ASP A 98 15.00 -3.05 -0.10
N ALA A 99 15.95 -3.69 0.59
CA ALA A 99 17.36 -3.27 0.60
C ALA A 99 18.04 -3.36 -0.79
N ALA A 100 17.44 -4.07 -1.73
CA ALA A 100 17.88 -4.09 -3.13
C ALA A 100 17.51 -2.81 -3.90
N ALA A 101 16.63 -1.96 -3.34
CA ALA A 101 16.24 -0.70 -3.96
C ALA A 101 17.37 0.33 -3.88
N SER A 102 17.57 1.08 -4.96
CA SER A 102 18.36 2.32 -4.90
C SER A 102 17.61 3.38 -4.08
N GLU A 103 18.31 4.42 -3.64
CA GLU A 103 17.69 5.56 -2.93
C GLU A 103 16.56 6.17 -3.76
N GLU A 104 16.78 6.41 -5.05
CA GLU A 104 15.76 6.94 -5.97
C GLU A 104 14.54 6.01 -6.07
N GLN A 105 14.75 4.70 -6.20
CA GLN A 105 13.65 3.72 -6.23
C GLN A 105 12.87 3.70 -4.91
N ALA A 106 13.56 3.74 -3.78
CA ALA A 106 12.93 3.77 -2.45
C ALA A 106 12.09 5.05 -2.25
N ASP A 107 12.60 6.21 -2.67
CA ASP A 107 11.86 7.47 -2.62
C ASP A 107 10.60 7.44 -3.48
N LYS A 108 10.70 6.93 -4.71
CA LYS A 108 9.56 6.79 -5.61
C LYS A 108 8.50 5.83 -5.08
N LEU A 109 8.92 4.67 -4.57
CA LEU A 109 8.01 3.72 -3.93
C LEU A 109 7.36 4.33 -2.68
N GLY A 110 8.13 5.02 -1.87
CA GLY A 110 7.62 5.75 -0.70
C GLY A 110 6.54 6.76 -1.08
N ALA A 111 6.70 7.50 -2.17
CA ALA A 111 5.72 8.46 -2.66
C ALA A 111 4.42 7.80 -3.15
N VAL A 112 4.50 6.60 -3.78
CA VAL A 112 3.32 5.83 -4.17
C VAL A 112 2.58 5.30 -2.94
N PHE A 113 3.30 4.59 -2.06
CA PHE A 113 2.67 3.90 -0.93
C PHE A 113 2.27 4.82 0.24
N SER A 114 2.76 6.05 0.29
CA SER A 114 2.27 7.09 1.22
C SER A 114 1.06 7.87 0.68
N GLY A 115 0.64 7.64 -0.56
CA GLY A 115 -0.49 8.33 -1.19
C GLY A 115 -0.15 9.67 -1.84
N GLN A 116 1.12 10.08 -1.85
CA GLN A 116 1.53 11.36 -2.45
C GLN A 116 1.30 11.44 -3.96
N LEU A 117 1.33 10.30 -4.65
CA LEU A 117 1.11 10.21 -6.08
C LEU A 117 -0.32 9.76 -6.48
N GLY A 118 -1.24 9.81 -5.54
CA GLY A 118 -2.68 9.65 -5.76
C GLY A 118 -3.20 8.20 -5.84
N ARG A 119 -4.52 8.10 -5.88
CA ARG A 119 -5.40 6.91 -6.01
C ARG A 119 -5.50 6.01 -4.76
N LEU A 120 -5.21 4.67 -4.86
CA LEU A 120 -5.61 3.72 -3.82
C LEU A 120 -5.07 4.06 -2.42
N PRO A 121 -3.80 4.42 -2.25
CA PRO A 121 -3.30 4.89 -0.96
C PRO A 121 -3.92 6.20 -0.51
N GLU A 122 -4.32 7.08 -1.44
CA GLU A 122 -4.98 8.35 -1.13
C GLU A 122 -6.34 8.15 -0.44
N ALA A 123 -7.11 7.14 -0.87
CA ALA A 123 -8.39 6.82 -0.23
C ALA A 123 -8.25 6.43 1.25
N LEU A 124 -7.09 5.91 1.64
CA LEU A 124 -6.78 5.51 3.02
C LEU A 124 -5.99 6.58 3.78
N SER A 125 -5.41 7.55 3.10
CA SER A 125 -4.53 8.56 3.72
C SER A 125 -5.24 9.38 4.80
N GLY A 126 -6.52 9.65 4.63
CA GLY A 126 -7.36 10.34 5.63
C GLY A 126 -7.59 9.57 6.93
N LEU A 127 -7.27 8.27 6.96
CA LEU A 127 -7.39 7.42 8.16
C LEU A 127 -6.07 7.36 8.95
N ILE A 128 -4.96 7.78 8.35
CA ILE A 128 -3.64 7.75 8.98
C ILE A 128 -3.51 8.91 9.96
N GLY A 129 -3.39 8.58 11.25
CA GLY A 129 -3.12 9.55 12.32
C GLY A 129 -1.62 9.74 12.56
N GLU A 130 -0.83 8.67 12.44
CA GLU A 130 0.61 8.70 12.65
C GLU A 130 1.36 7.97 11.53
N ASN A 131 2.26 8.66 10.85
CA ASN A 131 3.17 8.05 9.88
C ASN A 131 4.52 7.77 10.56
N LEU A 132 4.86 6.49 10.70
CA LEU A 132 6.10 6.04 11.34
C LEU A 132 7.31 6.10 10.39
N GLY A 133 7.10 6.48 9.12
CA GLY A 133 8.14 6.54 8.11
C GLY A 133 8.41 5.21 7.42
N ALA A 134 9.54 5.17 6.72
CA ALA A 134 10.00 3.99 6.00
C ALA A 134 11.42 3.63 6.41
N GLU A 135 11.68 2.33 6.56
CA GLU A 135 13.01 1.77 6.81
C GLU A 135 13.42 0.86 5.65
N VAL A 136 14.70 0.77 5.39
CA VAL A 136 15.27 -0.14 4.39
C VAL A 136 15.65 -1.44 5.10
N ALA A 137 15.14 -2.56 4.58
CA ALA A 137 15.40 -3.88 5.14
C ALA A 137 15.56 -4.93 4.04
N PRO A 138 16.37 -5.98 4.23
CA PRO A 138 16.36 -7.12 3.33
C PRO A 138 15.01 -7.84 3.46
N ILE A 139 14.28 -7.92 2.37
CA ILE A 139 13.00 -8.62 2.28
C ILE A 139 13.18 -9.81 1.33
N ALA A 140 13.11 -11.04 1.85
CA ALA A 140 13.29 -12.28 1.10
C ALA A 140 12.00 -13.10 1.06
#